data_d9d878090495997ab55deddf306067e1
#
_entry.id   d9d878090495997ab55deddf306067e1
#
_cell.length_a   1.000
_cell.length_b   1.000
_cell.length_c   1.000
_cell.angle_alpha   90.00
_cell.angle_beta   90.00
_cell.angle_gamma   90.00
#
_symmetry.space_group_name_H-M   'P 1'
#
loop_
_entity.id
_entity.type
_entity.pdbx_description
1 polymer ?
#
loop_
_entity_poly.entity_id
_entity_poly.type
_entity_poly.pdbx_seq_one_letter_code
_entity_poly.pdbx_strand_id
1 'polypeptide(L)'
;MRSPKGPSIFNTKHLTYTMTPLKQIEAAYKLARQIFAERGVDTDAALRRLAKIPLSLHCWQGDDVGGFENSGGALGGGLAVTGNYPGKARNPEELRADLEMAFDLLPGRHRLNLHAFYAETSGRGVERNELDASHFKEWIDWAKARKVGLDFNPTFFSHPKAAEGFTLSHRDKGIRQFWIEHGIACREIGAAMGRALGSTCVTNIWIPDGCKDTPVDRKGPRERLTQSLDAIFARPVNPKYNVDAVEPKLFGLGSESYVVGSHEFYLGYAIKNKKLLCLDAGHYHPTETIADKISSVLGALDEILLHVSRGVRWDSDHVVILTDELQAIAQELVRGDFLARTHIGLDYFDASINRVAAWTIGARAMIKALLIALLEPIAALRAAEAGGDFTSRLALLEENKTLPHGAVWDFYCRQSGVPVGVAWLDEVKRYERDVLLKR
;
A
#
# COMPACT_ATOMS: atom_id res chain seq x y z
N MET A 1 -37.10 -31.83 16.04
CA MET A 1 -37.14 -30.37 15.99
C MET A 1 -36.36 -29.93 14.77
N ARG A 2 -37.00 -29.31 13.77
CA ARG A 2 -36.36 -28.83 12.54
C ARG A 2 -35.75 -27.46 12.82
N SER A 3 -34.46 -27.30 12.58
CA SER A 3 -33.74 -26.03 12.62
C SER A 3 -34.36 -25.03 11.63
N PRO A 4 -34.61 -23.77 11.98
CA PRO A 4 -35.13 -22.80 11.03
C PRO A 4 -34.03 -22.42 10.02
N LYS A 5 -34.35 -22.57 8.74
CA LYS A 5 -33.52 -22.02 7.64
C LYS A 5 -33.52 -20.51 7.80
N GLY A 6 -32.33 -19.93 8.01
CA GLY A 6 -32.14 -18.50 8.01
C GLY A 6 -32.54 -17.86 6.66
N PRO A 7 -32.92 -16.59 6.64
CA PRO A 7 -33.37 -15.94 5.42
C PRO A 7 -32.23 -15.86 4.39
N SER A 8 -32.55 -16.30 3.17
CA SER A 8 -31.68 -16.13 1.99
C SER A 8 -31.43 -14.62 1.74
N ILE A 9 -30.24 -14.14 2.00
CA ILE A 9 -29.88 -12.72 1.97
C ILE A 9 -29.58 -12.19 0.55
N PHE A 10 -29.68 -12.99 -0.50
CA PHE A 10 -29.28 -12.57 -1.84
C PHE A 10 -30.42 -12.72 -2.87
N ASN A 11 -31.41 -11.84 -2.76
CA ASN A 11 -32.29 -11.54 -3.90
C ASN A 11 -32.14 -10.05 -4.26
N THR A 12 -30.93 -9.62 -4.63
CA THR A 12 -30.70 -8.33 -5.23
C THR A 12 -30.99 -8.46 -6.75
N LYS A 13 -32.01 -7.77 -7.22
CA LYS A 13 -32.12 -7.44 -8.66
C LYS A 13 -30.78 -6.90 -9.09
N HIS A 14 -30.08 -7.58 -9.99
CA HIS A 14 -28.80 -7.11 -10.51
C HIS A 14 -29.02 -5.75 -11.17
N LEU A 15 -28.55 -4.68 -10.52
CA LEU A 15 -28.38 -3.39 -11.15
C LEU A 15 -27.25 -3.53 -12.17
N THR A 16 -27.59 -3.67 -13.46
CA THR A 16 -26.61 -3.58 -14.52
C THR A 16 -26.31 -2.10 -14.75
N TYR A 17 -25.08 -1.70 -14.55
CA TYR A 17 -24.65 -0.32 -14.79
C TYR A 17 -24.45 -0.11 -16.28
N THR A 18 -25.29 0.72 -16.90
CA THR A 18 -25.17 1.04 -18.31
C THR A 18 -23.86 1.79 -18.55
N MET A 19 -23.01 1.25 -19.42
CA MET A 19 -21.78 1.92 -19.83
C MET A 19 -22.09 3.26 -20.48
N THR A 20 -21.46 4.33 -20.01
CA THR A 20 -21.56 5.66 -20.64
C THR A 20 -21.03 5.57 -22.08
N PRO A 21 -21.82 6.00 -23.09
CA PRO A 21 -21.38 5.95 -24.47
C PRO A 21 -20.09 6.73 -24.71
N LEU A 22 -19.19 6.19 -25.54
CA LEU A 22 -17.87 6.78 -25.83
C LEU A 22 -17.96 8.26 -26.20
N LYS A 23 -18.91 8.62 -27.10
CA LYS A 23 -19.13 10.02 -27.54
C LYS A 23 -19.46 10.95 -26.36
N GLN A 24 -20.15 10.45 -25.34
CA GLN A 24 -20.49 11.26 -24.17
C GLN A 24 -19.25 11.48 -23.28
N ILE A 25 -18.40 10.47 -23.10
CA ILE A 25 -17.14 10.60 -22.33
C ILE A 25 -16.23 11.63 -23.02
N GLU A 26 -16.06 11.52 -24.34
CA GLU A 26 -15.23 12.46 -25.11
C GLU A 26 -15.78 13.90 -25.09
N ALA A 27 -17.09 14.06 -25.17
CA ALA A 27 -17.72 15.39 -25.08
C ALA A 27 -17.58 16.00 -23.69
N ALA A 28 -17.77 15.19 -22.63
CA ALA A 28 -17.58 15.63 -21.25
C ALA A 28 -16.11 16.02 -20.98
N TYR A 29 -15.16 15.22 -21.47
CA TYR A 29 -13.73 15.53 -21.35
C TYR A 29 -13.37 16.82 -22.09
N LYS A 30 -13.88 17.04 -23.31
CA LYS A 30 -13.63 18.26 -24.08
C LYS A 30 -14.08 19.51 -23.32
N LEU A 31 -15.26 19.45 -22.67
CA LEU A 31 -15.76 20.55 -21.85
C LEU A 31 -14.89 20.73 -20.58
N ALA A 32 -14.58 19.65 -19.88
CA ALA A 32 -13.71 19.69 -18.69
C ALA A 32 -12.34 20.30 -19.04
N ARG A 33 -11.73 19.90 -20.15
CA ARG A 33 -10.46 20.45 -20.63
C ARG A 33 -10.50 21.95 -20.83
N GLN A 34 -11.59 22.50 -21.37
CA GLN A 34 -11.77 23.94 -21.52
C GLN A 34 -11.84 24.64 -20.15
N ILE A 35 -12.66 24.11 -19.24
CA ILE A 35 -12.81 24.65 -17.88
C ILE A 35 -11.49 24.67 -17.12
N PHE A 36 -10.68 23.61 -17.22
CA PHE A 36 -9.36 23.55 -16.60
C PHE A 36 -8.36 24.49 -17.29
N ALA A 37 -8.40 24.60 -18.61
CA ALA A 37 -7.51 25.51 -19.36
C ALA A 37 -7.73 26.98 -18.99
N GLU A 38 -8.98 27.41 -18.75
CA GLU A 38 -9.31 28.75 -18.24
C GLU A 38 -8.66 29.07 -16.89
N ARG A 39 -8.25 28.02 -16.13
CA ARG A 39 -7.53 28.11 -14.86
C ARG A 39 -6.05 27.86 -14.98
N GLY A 40 -5.54 27.79 -16.22
CA GLY A 40 -4.12 27.55 -16.50
C GLY A 40 -3.68 26.09 -16.29
N VAL A 41 -4.59 25.13 -16.31
CA VAL A 41 -4.30 23.70 -16.12
C VAL A 41 -4.41 22.92 -17.43
N ASP A 42 -3.31 22.26 -17.83
CA ASP A 42 -3.27 21.33 -18.96
C ASP A 42 -3.65 19.91 -18.50
N THR A 43 -4.88 19.49 -18.80
CA THR A 43 -5.39 18.17 -18.43
C THR A 43 -4.65 17.04 -19.14
N ASP A 44 -4.22 17.23 -20.38
CA ASP A 44 -3.46 16.21 -21.13
C ASP A 44 -2.06 16.00 -20.52
N ALA A 45 -1.40 17.07 -20.07
CA ALA A 45 -0.14 16.98 -19.34
C ALA A 45 -0.33 16.29 -17.98
N ALA A 46 -1.41 16.60 -17.26
CA ALA A 46 -1.74 15.95 -15.99
C ALA A 46 -1.95 14.44 -16.19
N LEU A 47 -2.69 14.02 -17.20
CA LEU A 47 -2.91 12.60 -17.51
C LEU A 47 -1.61 11.88 -17.93
N ARG A 48 -0.76 12.52 -18.74
CA ARG A 48 0.56 11.96 -19.07
C ARG A 48 1.47 11.80 -17.86
N ARG A 49 1.39 12.71 -16.87
CA ARG A 49 2.13 12.63 -15.62
C ARG A 49 1.57 11.52 -14.74
N LEU A 50 0.25 11.46 -14.57
CA LEU A 50 -0.45 10.42 -13.80
C LEU A 50 -0.12 9.01 -14.30
N ALA A 51 -0.14 8.77 -15.60
CA ALA A 51 0.15 7.48 -16.20
C ALA A 51 1.58 6.95 -15.93
N LYS A 52 2.48 7.80 -15.45
CA LYS A 52 3.87 7.42 -15.11
C LYS A 52 4.06 7.08 -13.62
N ILE A 53 3.09 7.41 -12.77
CA ILE A 53 3.19 7.19 -11.32
C ILE A 53 2.85 5.72 -11.05
N PRO A 54 3.80 4.91 -10.54
CA PRO A 54 3.50 3.54 -10.18
C PRO A 54 2.79 3.50 -8.83
N LEU A 55 1.79 2.61 -8.71
CA LEU A 55 1.12 2.31 -7.45
C LEU A 55 1.36 0.84 -7.09
N SER A 56 1.90 0.58 -5.90
CA SER A 56 2.17 -0.78 -5.40
C SER A 56 0.95 -1.29 -4.63
N LEU A 57 0.34 -2.37 -5.13
CA LEU A 57 -0.72 -3.09 -4.43
C LEU A 57 -0.09 -4.11 -3.48
N HIS A 58 -0.70 -4.27 -2.33
CA HIS A 58 -0.30 -5.25 -1.32
C HIS A 58 -1.04 -6.57 -1.56
N CYS A 59 -0.33 -7.69 -1.59
CA CYS A 59 -0.93 -8.99 -1.89
C CYS A 59 -1.84 -9.52 -0.77
N TRP A 60 -1.59 -9.13 0.48
CA TRP A 60 -2.24 -9.68 1.68
C TRP A 60 -3.71 -9.31 1.87
N GLN A 61 -4.26 -8.40 1.08
CA GLN A 61 -5.70 -8.18 1.00
C GLN A 61 -6.45 -9.39 0.41
N GLY A 62 -5.82 -10.21 -0.43
CA GLY A 62 -6.49 -11.30 -1.15
C GLY A 62 -6.71 -12.55 -0.31
N ASP A 63 -5.90 -12.74 0.72
CA ASP A 63 -5.88 -13.94 1.56
C ASP A 63 -5.97 -13.65 3.07
N ASP A 64 -6.40 -12.44 3.44
CA ASP A 64 -6.53 -12.00 4.84
C ASP A 64 -5.23 -12.16 5.63
N VAL A 65 -4.10 -11.73 5.04
CA VAL A 65 -2.78 -11.78 5.67
C VAL A 65 -2.38 -13.21 6.10
N GLY A 66 -2.91 -14.24 5.42
CA GLY A 66 -2.68 -15.65 5.79
C GLY A 66 -1.30 -16.15 5.39
N GLY A 67 -0.83 -15.74 4.22
CA GLY A 67 0.36 -16.33 3.59
C GLY A 67 0.16 -17.81 3.23
N PHE A 68 1.21 -18.44 2.69
CA PHE A 68 1.13 -19.84 2.24
C PHE A 68 2.13 -20.76 2.93
N GLU A 69 2.84 -20.26 3.94
CA GLU A 69 3.82 -21.02 4.72
C GLU A 69 3.16 -22.08 5.62
N ASN A 70 2.08 -21.68 6.33
CA ASN A 70 1.33 -22.56 7.22
C ASN A 70 -0.18 -22.36 6.99
N SER A 71 -0.80 -23.16 6.18
CA SER A 71 -2.25 -23.11 5.96
C SER A 71 -3.01 -23.41 7.26
N GLY A 72 -3.49 -22.38 7.95
CA GLY A 72 -4.25 -22.49 9.21
C GLY A 72 -3.56 -21.96 10.46
N GLY A 73 -2.38 -21.34 10.36
CA GLY A 73 -1.74 -20.64 11.47
C GLY A 73 -2.54 -19.40 11.90
N ALA A 74 -2.54 -19.10 13.21
CA ALA A 74 -3.14 -17.87 13.72
C ALA A 74 -2.28 -16.65 13.35
N LEU A 75 -2.93 -15.54 12.99
CA LEU A 75 -2.25 -14.25 12.83
C LEU A 75 -1.60 -13.83 14.15
N GLY A 76 -0.37 -13.32 14.05
CA GLY A 76 0.39 -12.79 15.18
C GLY A 76 0.85 -11.36 14.95
N GLY A 77 1.58 -10.78 15.89
CA GLY A 77 2.17 -9.44 15.76
C GLY A 77 1.17 -8.30 15.90
N GLY A 78 0.00 -8.54 16.49
CA GLY A 78 -1.05 -7.54 16.66
C GLY A 78 -1.93 -7.32 15.43
N LEU A 79 -1.78 -8.15 14.39
CA LEU A 79 -2.64 -8.11 13.22
C LEU A 79 -3.97 -8.80 13.49
N ALA A 80 -5.08 -8.17 13.12
CA ALA A 80 -6.42 -8.69 13.25
C ALA A 80 -7.23 -8.38 12.00
N VAL A 81 -7.66 -9.42 11.28
CA VAL A 81 -8.54 -9.28 10.11
C VAL A 81 -9.98 -9.44 10.54
N THR A 82 -10.83 -8.47 10.19
CA THR A 82 -12.25 -8.47 10.52
C THR A 82 -13.10 -8.80 9.29
N GLY A 83 -14.00 -9.77 9.46
CA GLY A 83 -14.92 -10.20 8.41
C GLY A 83 -14.72 -11.65 8.01
N ASN A 84 -15.63 -12.14 7.19
CA ASN A 84 -15.64 -13.51 6.67
C ASN A 84 -16.25 -13.56 5.26
N TYR A 85 -16.02 -12.53 4.45
CA TYR A 85 -16.53 -12.53 3.07
C TYR A 85 -15.99 -13.75 2.31
N PRO A 86 -16.82 -14.43 1.51
CA PRO A 86 -16.39 -15.64 0.82
C PRO A 86 -15.34 -15.37 -0.27
N GLY A 87 -14.65 -16.44 -0.68
CA GLY A 87 -13.73 -16.40 -1.83
C GLY A 87 -12.33 -15.91 -1.52
N LYS A 88 -11.87 -16.05 -0.28
CA LYS A 88 -10.47 -15.83 0.11
C LYS A 88 -9.53 -16.72 -0.73
N ALA A 89 -8.42 -16.18 -1.20
CA ALA A 89 -7.38 -16.95 -1.88
C ALA A 89 -6.73 -17.95 -0.91
N ARG A 90 -6.57 -19.21 -1.36
CA ARG A 90 -6.08 -20.34 -0.56
C ARG A 90 -4.67 -20.77 -0.94
N ASN A 91 -4.20 -20.33 -2.07
CA ASN A 91 -2.90 -20.68 -2.65
C ASN A 91 -2.40 -19.56 -3.57
N PRO A 92 -1.12 -19.58 -3.99
CA PRO A 92 -0.54 -18.55 -4.85
C PRO A 92 -1.25 -18.36 -6.19
N GLU A 93 -1.75 -19.42 -6.79
CA GLU A 93 -2.43 -19.39 -8.09
C GLU A 93 -3.74 -18.62 -8.00
N GLU A 94 -4.55 -18.89 -6.97
CA GLU A 94 -5.78 -18.16 -6.70
C GLU A 94 -5.52 -16.68 -6.42
N LEU A 95 -4.46 -16.40 -5.65
CA LEU A 95 -4.08 -15.01 -5.33
C LEU A 95 -3.61 -14.25 -6.58
N ARG A 96 -2.81 -14.87 -7.46
CA ARG A 96 -2.43 -14.28 -8.73
C ARG A 96 -3.64 -14.02 -9.64
N ALA A 97 -4.59 -14.94 -9.71
CA ALA A 97 -5.82 -14.74 -10.48
C ALA A 97 -6.68 -13.57 -9.97
N ASP A 98 -6.78 -13.41 -8.65
CA ASP A 98 -7.49 -12.29 -8.03
C ASP A 98 -6.79 -10.95 -8.28
N LEU A 99 -5.45 -10.94 -8.23
CA LEU A 99 -4.64 -9.77 -8.55
C LEU A 99 -4.77 -9.39 -10.03
N GLU A 100 -4.80 -10.38 -10.93
CA GLU A 100 -5.04 -10.11 -12.36
C GLU A 100 -6.38 -9.43 -12.57
N MET A 101 -7.44 -9.95 -11.94
CA MET A 101 -8.75 -9.33 -11.99
C MET A 101 -8.72 -7.88 -11.45
N ALA A 102 -8.02 -7.63 -10.34
CA ALA A 102 -7.88 -6.28 -9.79
C ALA A 102 -7.12 -5.35 -10.75
N PHE A 103 -5.98 -5.79 -11.30
CA PHE A 103 -5.18 -4.97 -12.23
C PHE A 103 -5.94 -4.63 -13.52
N ASP A 104 -6.77 -5.54 -14.03
CA ASP A 104 -7.59 -5.29 -15.23
C ASP A 104 -8.68 -4.22 -14.99
N LEU A 105 -8.94 -3.85 -13.73
CA LEU A 105 -9.88 -2.79 -13.33
C LEU A 105 -9.21 -1.44 -13.00
N LEU A 106 -7.88 -1.36 -13.04
CA LEU A 106 -7.11 -0.22 -12.58
C LEU A 106 -6.35 0.47 -13.74
N PRO A 107 -6.53 1.79 -13.94
CA PRO A 107 -5.73 2.51 -14.93
C PRO A 107 -4.33 2.83 -14.42
N GLY A 108 -3.35 2.89 -15.32
CA GLY A 108 -1.99 3.36 -15.01
C GLY A 108 -0.95 2.25 -14.86
N ARG A 109 0.08 2.52 -14.07
CA ARG A 109 1.18 1.59 -13.82
C ARG A 109 1.06 1.01 -12.42
N HIS A 110 1.36 -0.28 -12.31
CA HIS A 110 1.19 -1.00 -11.04
C HIS A 110 2.47 -1.73 -10.65
N ARG A 111 2.57 -1.98 -9.35
CA ARG A 111 3.54 -2.85 -8.70
C ARG A 111 2.77 -3.77 -7.77
N LEU A 112 3.40 -4.81 -7.30
CA LEU A 112 2.87 -5.70 -6.27
C LEU A 112 3.85 -5.78 -5.11
N ASN A 113 3.37 -5.60 -3.90
CA ASN A 113 4.13 -5.81 -2.67
C ASN A 113 3.83 -7.19 -2.10
N LEU A 114 4.89 -7.98 -1.88
CA LEU A 114 4.85 -9.33 -1.33
C LEU A 114 5.49 -9.36 0.06
N HIS A 115 5.06 -10.29 0.89
CA HIS A 115 5.74 -10.69 2.12
C HIS A 115 6.47 -12.02 1.96
N ALA A 116 7.48 -12.26 2.80
CA ALA A 116 8.28 -13.47 2.76
C ALA A 116 7.45 -14.76 2.89
N PHE A 117 6.37 -14.75 3.69
CA PHE A 117 5.52 -15.92 3.91
C PHE A 117 4.56 -16.25 2.73
N TYR A 118 4.67 -15.50 1.61
CA TYR A 118 4.08 -15.88 0.31
C TYR A 118 5.04 -16.71 -0.56
N ALA A 119 6.12 -17.22 0.02
CA ALA A 119 7.06 -18.14 -0.65
C ALA A 119 6.35 -19.40 -1.15
N GLU A 120 6.73 -19.88 -2.33
CA GLU A 120 6.24 -21.12 -2.93
C GLU A 120 7.27 -22.24 -2.70
N THR A 121 7.12 -22.97 -1.60
CA THR A 121 8.06 -24.00 -1.17
C THR A 121 7.72 -25.42 -1.64
N SER A 122 6.69 -25.58 -2.45
CA SER A 122 6.18 -26.88 -2.93
C SER A 122 5.85 -27.86 -1.80
N GLY A 123 5.31 -27.34 -0.68
CA GLY A 123 4.94 -28.12 0.50
C GLY A 123 6.12 -28.58 1.37
N ARG A 124 7.34 -28.15 1.07
CA ARG A 124 8.51 -28.40 1.94
C ARG A 124 8.52 -27.36 3.06
N GLY A 125 8.76 -27.80 4.29
CA GLY A 125 9.04 -26.91 5.41
C GLY A 125 10.40 -26.23 5.19
N VAL A 126 10.37 -24.93 4.87
CA VAL A 126 11.56 -24.08 4.73
C VAL A 126 11.47 -23.02 5.81
N GLU A 127 12.52 -22.90 6.65
CA GLU A 127 12.57 -21.86 7.67
C GLU A 127 12.74 -20.48 7.02
N ARG A 128 12.18 -19.45 7.64
CA ARG A 128 12.18 -18.09 7.05
C ARG A 128 13.57 -17.53 6.77
N ASN A 129 14.57 -17.89 7.57
CA ASN A 129 15.95 -17.49 7.37
C ASN A 129 16.66 -18.28 6.26
N GLU A 130 16.05 -19.35 5.75
CA GLU A 130 16.57 -20.19 4.65
C GLU A 130 15.90 -19.86 3.30
N LEU A 131 14.97 -18.90 3.26
CA LEU A 131 14.33 -18.48 2.03
C LEU A 131 15.32 -17.81 1.09
N ASP A 132 15.13 -18.04 -0.21
CA ASP A 132 15.89 -17.41 -1.28
C ASP A 132 14.99 -17.07 -2.49
N ALA A 133 15.57 -16.48 -3.53
CA ALA A 133 14.84 -16.04 -4.72
C ALA A 133 14.16 -17.19 -5.49
N SER A 134 14.60 -18.44 -5.34
CA SER A 134 13.99 -19.59 -6.02
C SER A 134 12.57 -19.86 -5.52
N HIS A 135 12.30 -19.55 -4.25
CA HIS A 135 10.97 -19.67 -3.63
C HIS A 135 9.97 -18.59 -4.11
N PHE A 136 10.43 -17.62 -4.90
CA PHE A 136 9.62 -16.55 -5.49
C PHE A 136 9.68 -16.55 -7.01
N LYS A 137 10.21 -17.63 -7.62
CA LYS A 137 10.38 -17.72 -9.07
C LYS A 137 9.06 -17.53 -9.82
N GLU A 138 8.01 -18.20 -9.40
CA GLU A 138 6.68 -18.11 -10.04
C GLU A 138 6.08 -16.68 -9.93
N TRP A 139 6.31 -15.97 -8.81
CA TRP A 139 5.94 -14.56 -8.66
C TRP A 139 6.73 -13.66 -9.61
N ILE A 140 8.02 -13.90 -9.76
CA ILE A 140 8.89 -13.14 -10.67
C ILE A 140 8.47 -13.36 -12.14
N ASP A 141 8.22 -14.60 -12.52
CA ASP A 141 7.83 -14.95 -13.88
C ASP A 141 6.45 -14.36 -14.23
N TRP A 142 5.50 -14.45 -13.30
CA TRP A 142 4.18 -13.83 -13.42
C TRP A 142 4.27 -12.30 -13.53
N ALA A 143 5.04 -11.65 -12.65
CA ALA A 143 5.22 -10.21 -12.67
C ALA A 143 5.87 -9.73 -13.98
N LYS A 144 6.83 -10.50 -14.50
CA LYS A 144 7.46 -10.23 -15.79
C LYS A 144 6.47 -10.33 -16.96
N ALA A 145 5.63 -11.36 -16.97
CA ALA A 145 4.60 -11.55 -17.99
C ALA A 145 3.57 -10.42 -17.96
N ARG A 146 3.17 -9.97 -16.76
CA ARG A 146 2.21 -8.86 -16.54
C ARG A 146 2.85 -7.46 -16.63
N LYS A 147 4.17 -7.36 -16.75
CA LYS A 147 4.94 -6.10 -16.71
C LYS A 147 4.70 -5.29 -15.44
N VAL A 148 4.56 -5.97 -14.31
CA VAL A 148 4.36 -5.42 -12.98
C VAL A 148 5.70 -5.43 -12.24
N GLY A 149 6.03 -4.37 -11.51
CA GLY A 149 7.18 -4.35 -10.60
C GLY A 149 6.86 -5.10 -9.32
N LEU A 150 7.88 -5.57 -8.60
CA LEU A 150 7.70 -6.18 -7.29
C LEU A 150 8.37 -5.33 -6.20
N ASP A 151 7.73 -5.28 -5.04
CA ASP A 151 8.24 -4.81 -3.76
C ASP A 151 8.15 -5.95 -2.75
N PHE A 152 8.92 -5.89 -1.66
CA PHE A 152 9.08 -7.06 -0.81
C PHE A 152 9.21 -6.69 0.67
N ASN A 153 8.60 -7.48 1.55
CA ASN A 153 8.71 -7.30 3.00
C ASN A 153 9.18 -8.60 3.67
N PRO A 154 10.16 -8.54 4.56
CA PRO A 154 10.37 -9.59 5.55
C PRO A 154 9.11 -9.78 6.41
N THR A 155 8.86 -11.01 6.86
CA THR A 155 7.72 -11.30 7.74
C THR A 155 8.22 -11.60 9.15
N PHE A 156 8.16 -10.60 10.03
CA PHE A 156 8.60 -10.69 11.42
C PHE A 156 7.47 -11.03 12.41
N PHE A 157 6.37 -11.58 11.95
CA PHE A 157 5.18 -11.93 12.75
C PHE A 157 4.66 -13.32 12.37
N SER A 158 3.64 -13.82 13.07
CA SER A 158 3.00 -15.12 12.81
C SER A 158 4.01 -16.29 12.73
N HIS A 159 4.92 -16.35 13.73
CA HIS A 159 5.97 -17.37 13.80
C HIS A 159 6.27 -17.69 15.28
N PRO A 160 6.60 -18.95 15.64
CA PRO A 160 6.90 -19.30 17.04
C PRO A 160 8.00 -18.44 17.68
N LYS A 161 9.03 -18.05 16.93
CA LYS A 161 10.09 -17.17 17.43
C LYS A 161 9.68 -15.69 17.60
N ALA A 162 8.44 -15.32 17.28
CA ALA A 162 7.85 -14.01 17.53
C ALA A 162 6.81 -14.03 18.66
N ALA A 163 6.56 -15.20 19.28
CA ALA A 163 5.47 -15.40 20.25
C ALA A 163 5.62 -14.54 21.52
N GLU A 164 6.83 -14.15 21.89
CA GLU A 164 7.09 -13.28 23.06
C GLU A 164 6.90 -11.78 22.76
N GLY A 165 6.46 -11.41 21.54
CA GLY A 165 6.27 -10.02 21.12
C GLY A 165 7.56 -9.28 20.77
N PHE A 166 8.68 -10.00 20.60
CA PHE A 166 9.98 -9.45 20.22
C PHE A 166 10.64 -10.30 19.14
N THR A 167 11.25 -9.66 18.15
CA THR A 167 11.97 -10.28 17.04
C THR A 167 13.41 -9.75 16.94
N LEU A 168 13.65 -8.72 16.16
CA LEU A 168 14.96 -8.08 16.01
C LEU A 168 15.49 -7.42 17.30
N SER A 169 14.62 -7.16 18.25
CA SER A 169 14.98 -6.63 19.57
C SER A 169 14.93 -7.65 20.71
N HIS A 170 14.71 -8.92 20.40
CA HIS A 170 14.59 -10.01 21.39
C HIS A 170 15.84 -10.11 22.27
N ARG A 171 15.67 -10.54 23.54
CA ARG A 171 16.79 -10.70 24.50
C ARG A 171 17.71 -11.88 24.14
N ASP A 172 17.11 -12.97 23.66
CA ASP A 172 17.86 -14.14 23.20
C ASP A 172 18.61 -13.83 21.90
N LYS A 173 19.91 -14.12 21.88
CA LYS A 173 20.79 -13.88 20.73
C LYS A 173 20.48 -14.81 19.56
N GLY A 174 20.08 -16.06 19.83
CA GLY A 174 19.76 -17.04 18.80
C GLY A 174 18.49 -16.65 18.03
N ILE A 175 17.47 -16.16 18.77
CA ILE A 175 16.24 -15.65 18.16
C ILE A 175 16.54 -14.41 17.31
N ARG A 176 17.35 -13.46 17.82
CA ARG A 176 17.75 -12.31 16.99
C ARG A 176 18.53 -12.71 15.76
N GLN A 177 19.45 -13.67 15.88
CA GLN A 177 20.26 -14.15 14.76
C GLN A 177 19.37 -14.73 13.64
N PHE A 178 18.39 -15.56 13.98
CA PHE A 178 17.40 -16.07 13.06
C PHE A 178 16.70 -14.94 12.29
N TRP A 179 16.26 -13.90 12.99
CA TRP A 179 15.58 -12.78 12.38
C TRP A 179 16.51 -11.87 11.55
N ILE A 180 17.76 -11.71 11.95
CA ILE A 180 18.79 -11.02 11.18
C ILE A 180 19.03 -11.74 9.84
N GLU A 181 19.20 -13.06 9.88
CA GLU A 181 19.38 -13.90 8.70
C GLU A 181 18.16 -13.80 7.76
N HIS A 182 16.94 -13.84 8.33
CA HIS A 182 15.72 -13.62 7.58
C HIS A 182 15.70 -12.25 6.89
N GLY A 183 16.06 -11.19 7.60
CA GLY A 183 16.14 -9.83 7.02
C GLY A 183 17.17 -9.73 5.89
N ILE A 184 18.32 -10.37 6.03
CA ILE A 184 19.35 -10.44 4.99
C ILE A 184 18.82 -11.19 3.76
N ALA A 185 18.24 -12.38 3.96
CA ALA A 185 17.65 -13.19 2.88
C ALA A 185 16.60 -12.41 2.10
N CYS A 186 15.71 -11.70 2.78
CA CYS A 186 14.66 -10.91 2.14
C CYS A 186 15.20 -9.75 1.29
N ARG A 187 16.27 -9.10 1.71
CA ARG A 187 16.94 -8.06 0.91
C ARG A 187 17.60 -8.65 -0.36
N GLU A 188 18.19 -9.83 -0.27
CA GLU A 188 18.76 -10.55 -1.41
C GLU A 188 17.65 -11.01 -2.38
N ILE A 189 16.50 -11.47 -1.86
CA ILE A 189 15.31 -11.79 -2.66
C ILE A 189 14.79 -10.53 -3.37
N GLY A 190 14.62 -9.41 -2.67
CA GLY A 190 14.21 -8.14 -3.28
C GLY A 190 15.15 -7.68 -4.39
N ALA A 191 16.46 -7.83 -4.19
CA ALA A 191 17.46 -7.52 -5.23
C ALA A 191 17.36 -8.46 -6.44
N ALA A 192 17.07 -9.74 -6.23
CA ALA A 192 16.85 -10.69 -7.32
C ALA A 192 15.59 -10.33 -8.11
N MET A 193 14.49 -9.96 -7.44
CA MET A 193 13.27 -9.45 -8.06
C MET A 193 13.54 -8.21 -8.92
N GLY A 194 14.21 -7.22 -8.32
CA GLY A 194 14.53 -5.96 -9.01
C GLY A 194 15.44 -6.18 -10.23
N ARG A 195 16.40 -7.10 -10.14
CA ARG A 195 17.27 -7.46 -11.26
C ARG A 195 16.49 -8.16 -12.37
N ALA A 196 15.64 -9.13 -12.03
CA ALA A 196 14.89 -9.92 -12.99
C ALA A 196 13.86 -9.07 -13.76
N LEU A 197 13.28 -8.08 -13.11
CA LEU A 197 12.23 -7.21 -13.67
C LEU A 197 12.77 -5.90 -14.26
N GLY A 198 14.06 -5.58 -14.04
CA GLY A 198 14.63 -4.28 -14.45
C GLY A 198 13.97 -3.08 -13.75
N SER A 199 13.43 -3.30 -12.55
CA SER A 199 12.70 -2.30 -11.74
C SER A 199 13.10 -2.44 -10.28
N THR A 200 13.64 -1.38 -9.68
CA THR A 200 14.10 -1.40 -8.29
C THR A 200 12.99 -1.88 -7.35
N CYS A 201 13.29 -2.88 -6.53
CA CYS A 201 12.42 -3.38 -5.46
C CYS A 201 12.60 -2.50 -4.23
N VAL A 202 11.53 -2.18 -3.51
CA VAL A 202 11.59 -1.61 -2.18
C VAL A 202 11.45 -2.75 -1.18
N THR A 203 12.46 -2.96 -0.32
CA THR A 203 12.35 -3.90 0.80
C THR A 203 12.07 -3.12 2.07
N ASN A 204 10.88 -3.33 2.65
CA ASN A 204 10.43 -2.59 3.81
C ASN A 204 10.49 -3.44 5.09
N ILE A 205 11.22 -2.99 6.10
CA ILE A 205 11.34 -3.65 7.39
C ILE A 205 10.37 -3.03 8.39
N TRP A 206 9.33 -3.79 8.70
CA TRP A 206 8.39 -3.55 9.79
C TRP A 206 8.48 -4.69 10.81
N ILE A 207 8.48 -4.36 12.12
CA ILE A 207 8.47 -5.34 13.21
C ILE A 207 7.36 -5.02 14.21
N PRO A 208 6.71 -6.04 14.80
CA PRO A 208 5.68 -5.84 15.83
C PRO A 208 6.24 -5.59 17.23
N ASP A 209 7.57 -5.55 17.41
CA ASP A 209 8.26 -5.59 18.70
C ASP A 209 7.76 -4.53 19.68
N GLY A 210 7.28 -4.98 20.82
CA GLY A 210 6.76 -4.13 21.85
C GLY A 210 6.18 -4.92 23.04
N CYS A 211 5.55 -4.22 23.98
CA CYS A 211 4.86 -4.86 25.10
C CYS A 211 3.61 -4.06 25.52
N LYS A 212 2.69 -4.77 26.18
CA LYS A 212 1.40 -4.24 26.59
C LYS A 212 1.50 -3.14 27.63
N ASP A 213 2.38 -3.32 28.60
CA ASP A 213 2.56 -2.40 29.73
C ASP A 213 3.90 -1.68 29.64
N THR A 214 4.05 -0.60 30.38
CA THR A 214 5.24 0.24 30.39
C THR A 214 6.45 -0.51 30.95
N PRO A 215 7.50 -0.78 30.14
CA PRO A 215 8.70 -1.45 30.61
C PRO A 215 9.61 -0.50 31.39
N VAL A 216 10.37 -1.04 32.32
CA VAL A 216 11.43 -0.30 33.02
C VAL A 216 12.59 0.02 32.07
N ASP A 217 12.95 -0.94 31.21
CA ASP A 217 14.02 -0.79 30.22
C ASP A 217 13.45 -0.57 28.82
N ARG A 218 13.39 0.69 28.38
CA ARG A 218 13.05 1.07 27.01
C ARG A 218 14.27 1.17 26.09
N LYS A 219 15.46 1.34 26.69
CA LYS A 219 16.71 1.55 25.96
C LYS A 219 17.26 0.26 25.38
N GLY A 220 17.34 -0.80 26.20
CA GLY A 220 17.94 -2.06 25.80
C GLY A 220 17.32 -2.70 24.54
N PRO A 221 15.98 -2.79 24.39
CA PRO A 221 15.37 -3.26 23.15
C PRO A 221 15.76 -2.43 21.93
N ARG A 222 15.81 -1.09 22.06
CA ARG A 222 16.21 -0.19 20.94
C ARG A 222 17.68 -0.35 20.58
N GLU A 223 18.56 -0.56 21.54
CA GLU A 223 19.97 -0.86 21.26
C GLU A 223 20.12 -2.20 20.51
N ARG A 224 19.37 -3.23 20.92
CA ARG A 224 19.36 -4.52 20.23
C ARG A 224 18.77 -4.41 18.82
N LEU A 225 17.70 -3.63 18.65
CA LEU A 225 17.14 -3.36 17.31
C LEU A 225 18.17 -2.66 16.42
N THR A 226 18.86 -1.63 16.93
CA THR A 226 19.94 -0.95 16.19
C THR A 226 21.00 -1.94 15.73
N GLN A 227 21.51 -2.79 16.64
CA GLN A 227 22.52 -3.81 16.32
C GLN A 227 22.02 -4.79 15.25
N SER A 228 20.76 -5.21 15.34
CA SER A 228 20.16 -6.15 14.38
C SER A 228 19.99 -5.51 13.01
N LEU A 229 19.52 -4.28 12.95
CA LEU A 229 19.40 -3.52 11.68
C LEU A 229 20.78 -3.26 11.06
N ASP A 230 21.76 -2.87 11.86
CA ASP A 230 23.14 -2.68 11.39
C ASP A 230 23.70 -3.97 10.80
N ALA A 231 23.44 -5.13 11.41
CA ALA A 231 23.85 -6.44 10.89
C ALA A 231 23.14 -6.78 9.58
N ILE A 232 21.83 -6.53 9.47
CA ILE A 232 21.06 -6.75 8.25
C ILE A 232 21.58 -5.87 7.09
N PHE A 233 21.83 -4.60 7.36
CA PHE A 233 22.24 -3.64 6.35
C PHE A 233 23.73 -3.66 6.04
N ALA A 234 24.56 -4.30 6.88
CA ALA A 234 25.97 -4.54 6.59
C ALA A 234 26.17 -5.44 5.35
N ARG A 235 25.20 -6.30 5.03
CA ARG A 235 25.23 -7.08 3.80
C ARG A 235 24.95 -6.17 2.60
N PRO A 236 25.91 -5.94 1.69
CA PRO A 236 25.75 -5.01 0.58
C PRO A 236 24.76 -5.54 -0.45
N VAL A 237 23.83 -4.69 -0.85
CA VAL A 237 22.89 -4.93 -1.95
C VAL A 237 22.98 -3.75 -2.92
N ASN A 238 22.95 -4.04 -4.22
CA ASN A 238 23.05 -2.99 -5.22
C ASN A 238 21.76 -2.14 -5.26
N PRO A 239 21.83 -0.81 -4.99
CA PRO A 239 20.66 0.06 -4.91
C PRO A 239 19.91 0.20 -6.24
N LYS A 240 20.53 -0.16 -7.37
CA LYS A 240 19.83 -0.26 -8.65
C LYS A 240 18.72 -1.31 -8.64
N TYR A 241 18.85 -2.34 -7.80
CA TYR A 241 17.94 -3.47 -7.77
C TYR A 241 17.09 -3.52 -6.50
N ASN A 242 17.61 -2.98 -5.40
CA ASN A 242 16.86 -2.94 -4.14
C ASN A 242 17.22 -1.71 -3.32
N VAL A 243 16.21 -1.04 -2.78
CA VAL A 243 16.35 0.00 -1.76
C VAL A 243 15.65 -0.45 -0.49
N ASP A 244 16.18 -0.03 0.65
CA ASP A 244 15.71 -0.47 1.96
C ASP A 244 14.91 0.63 2.63
N ALA A 245 13.72 0.29 3.13
CA ALA A 245 12.90 1.13 3.99
C ALA A 245 12.80 0.55 5.40
N VAL A 246 12.54 1.40 6.37
CA VAL A 246 12.20 1.04 7.75
C VAL A 246 10.88 1.71 8.11
N GLU A 247 10.01 0.96 8.78
CA GLU A 247 8.64 1.39 9.05
C GLU A 247 8.36 1.48 10.55
N PRO A 248 7.99 2.68 11.05
CA PRO A 248 7.58 2.86 12.44
C PRO A 248 6.18 2.33 12.68
N LYS A 249 5.91 2.00 13.95
CA LYS A 249 4.58 1.70 14.44
C LYS A 249 4.24 2.60 15.64
N LEU A 250 2.97 2.99 15.77
CA LEU A 250 2.52 3.78 16.91
C LEU A 250 2.25 2.86 18.12
N PHE A 251 1.40 1.86 17.94
CA PHE A 251 1.04 0.82 18.90
C PHE A 251 0.31 -0.32 18.16
N GLY A 252 0.01 -1.42 18.86
CA GLY A 252 -0.79 -2.52 18.32
C GLY A 252 -1.25 -3.46 19.42
N LEU A 253 -2.06 -4.45 19.09
CA LEU A 253 -2.51 -5.47 20.06
C LEU A 253 -1.31 -6.15 20.69
N GLY A 254 -1.22 -6.08 22.04
CA GLY A 254 -0.10 -6.61 22.80
C GLY A 254 1.10 -5.68 22.91
N SER A 255 1.09 -4.51 22.28
CA SER A 255 2.15 -3.49 22.37
C SER A 255 1.59 -2.06 22.50
N GLU A 256 0.57 -1.90 23.33
CA GLU A 256 -0.17 -0.66 23.47
C GLU A 256 0.63 0.43 24.19
N SER A 257 1.48 0.06 25.14
CA SER A 257 2.24 1.01 25.95
C SER A 257 3.65 1.28 25.44
N TYR A 258 4.26 0.31 24.77
CA TYR A 258 5.64 0.43 24.30
C TYR A 258 5.88 -0.30 22.99
N VAL A 259 6.24 0.46 21.98
CA VAL A 259 6.72 -0.01 20.68
C VAL A 259 8.21 0.30 20.57
N VAL A 260 9.03 -0.70 20.21
CA VAL A 260 10.49 -0.54 20.08
C VAL A 260 10.80 0.36 18.89
N GLY A 261 10.20 0.08 17.74
CA GLY A 261 10.35 0.80 16.49
C GLY A 261 9.38 1.98 16.37
N SER A 262 9.51 2.99 17.26
CA SER A 262 8.72 4.22 17.15
C SER A 262 9.15 5.10 15.97
N HIS A 263 8.33 6.09 15.65
CA HIS A 263 8.64 7.05 14.57
C HIS A 263 9.99 7.74 14.78
N GLU A 264 10.25 8.25 15.98
CA GLU A 264 11.49 8.98 16.31
C GLU A 264 12.72 8.06 16.19
N PHE A 265 12.57 6.79 16.60
CA PHE A 265 13.64 5.81 16.46
C PHE A 265 14.00 5.58 14.99
N TYR A 266 13.00 5.25 14.17
CA TYR A 266 13.24 4.94 12.76
C TYR A 266 13.59 6.17 11.92
N LEU A 267 13.04 7.34 12.22
CA LEU A 267 13.44 8.59 11.56
C LEU A 267 14.94 8.86 11.81
N GLY A 268 15.37 8.80 13.09
CA GLY A 268 16.78 8.97 13.44
C GLY A 268 17.68 7.91 12.80
N TYR A 269 17.23 6.64 12.76
CA TYR A 269 17.96 5.54 12.13
C TYR A 269 18.07 5.72 10.61
N ALA A 270 16.97 6.06 9.93
CA ALA A 270 16.91 6.27 8.49
C ALA A 270 17.84 7.41 8.04
N ILE A 271 17.80 8.55 8.72
CA ILE A 271 18.67 9.70 8.43
C ILE A 271 20.15 9.29 8.59
N LYS A 272 20.51 8.66 9.72
CA LYS A 272 21.88 8.25 10.00
C LYS A 272 22.43 7.25 8.98
N ASN A 273 21.60 6.31 8.54
CA ASN A 273 22.01 5.16 7.73
C ASN A 273 21.57 5.27 6.26
N LYS A 274 21.03 6.42 5.83
CA LYS A 274 20.55 6.67 4.46
C LYS A 274 19.61 5.59 3.95
N LYS A 275 18.57 5.31 4.75
CA LYS A 275 17.48 4.39 4.41
C LYS A 275 16.21 5.19 4.15
N LEU A 276 15.27 4.62 3.42
CA LEU A 276 13.96 5.21 3.29
C LEU A 276 13.23 5.09 4.63
N LEU A 277 12.44 6.10 4.97
CA LEU A 277 11.43 5.99 6.01
C LEU A 277 10.10 5.67 5.35
N CYS A 278 9.44 4.62 5.82
CA CYS A 278 8.04 4.38 5.47
C CYS A 278 7.15 5.30 6.31
N LEU A 279 6.31 6.08 5.66
CA LEU A 279 5.23 6.82 6.29
C LEU A 279 3.93 6.05 6.04
N ASP A 280 3.48 5.28 7.03
CA ASP A 280 2.19 4.59 6.97
C ASP A 280 1.10 5.47 7.57
N ALA A 281 0.00 5.66 6.83
CA ALA A 281 -1.09 6.56 7.22
C ALA A 281 -1.85 6.06 8.47
N GLY A 282 -1.80 4.76 8.78
CA GLY A 282 -2.38 4.16 9.99
C GLY A 282 -1.48 4.25 11.23
N HIS A 283 -0.18 4.49 11.07
CA HIS A 283 0.81 4.36 12.14
C HIS A 283 1.09 5.67 12.91
N TYR A 284 0.18 6.63 12.89
CA TYR A 284 0.30 7.90 13.62
C TYR A 284 -0.94 8.16 14.48
N HIS A 285 -0.78 9.08 15.45
CA HIS A 285 -1.92 9.49 16.24
C HIS A 285 -3.01 10.07 15.34
N PRO A 286 -4.32 9.79 15.60
CA PRO A 286 -5.42 10.24 14.73
C PRO A 286 -5.52 11.75 14.51
N THR A 287 -4.83 12.57 15.30
CA THR A 287 -4.75 14.02 15.13
C THR A 287 -3.55 14.47 14.29
N GLU A 288 -2.67 13.55 13.90
CA GLU A 288 -1.55 13.84 13.03
C GLU A 288 -1.92 13.55 11.57
N THR A 289 -1.34 14.29 10.64
CA THR A 289 -1.53 14.08 9.20
C THR A 289 -0.22 13.69 8.53
N ILE A 290 -0.27 12.68 7.65
CA ILE A 290 0.87 12.25 6.85
C ILE A 290 1.33 13.33 5.91
N ALA A 291 0.41 14.11 5.33
CA ALA A 291 0.74 15.18 4.40
C ALA A 291 1.78 16.17 4.99
N ASP A 292 1.63 16.53 6.26
CA ASP A 292 2.54 17.46 6.96
C ASP A 292 3.96 16.85 7.20
N LYS A 293 4.05 15.51 7.20
CA LYS A 293 5.33 14.82 7.43
C LYS A 293 6.18 14.68 6.14
N ILE A 294 5.55 14.68 4.97
CA ILE A 294 6.21 14.37 3.70
C ILE A 294 7.36 15.33 3.41
N SER A 295 7.11 16.63 3.33
CA SER A 295 8.14 17.62 3.06
C SER A 295 9.17 17.71 4.17
N SER A 296 8.74 17.53 5.43
CA SER A 296 9.62 17.53 6.60
C SER A 296 10.65 16.40 6.53
N VAL A 297 10.21 15.18 6.24
CA VAL A 297 11.08 14.00 6.12
C VAL A 297 11.95 14.07 4.88
N LEU A 298 11.39 14.48 3.72
CA LEU A 298 12.14 14.67 2.47
C LEU A 298 13.14 15.84 2.51
N GLY A 299 13.04 16.70 3.51
CA GLY A 299 14.09 17.68 3.82
C GLY A 299 15.38 17.04 4.35
N ALA A 300 15.31 15.82 4.90
CA ALA A 300 16.44 15.11 5.47
C ALA A 300 16.80 13.81 4.73
N LEU A 301 15.85 13.22 3.99
CA LEU A 301 16.02 11.97 3.24
C LEU A 301 15.86 12.22 1.74
N ASP A 302 16.56 11.46 0.91
CA ASP A 302 16.46 11.55 -0.55
C ASP A 302 15.13 11.02 -1.07
N GLU A 303 14.63 9.94 -0.50
CA GLU A 303 13.41 9.25 -0.90
C GLU A 303 12.64 8.73 0.33
N ILE A 304 11.33 8.51 0.16
CA ILE A 304 10.45 7.89 1.16
C ILE A 304 9.60 6.77 0.55
N LEU A 305 9.13 5.87 1.41
CA LEU A 305 8.04 4.96 1.12
C LEU A 305 6.76 5.52 1.76
N LEU A 306 5.65 5.48 1.05
CA LEU A 306 4.32 5.71 1.62
C LEU A 306 3.57 4.38 1.66
N HIS A 307 3.01 4.04 2.80
CA HIS A 307 1.95 3.06 2.94
C HIS A 307 0.63 3.81 3.17
N VAL A 308 -0.26 3.74 2.17
CA VAL A 308 -1.53 4.45 2.21
C VAL A 308 -2.59 3.50 2.71
N SER A 309 -3.07 3.77 3.92
CA SER A 309 -4.17 3.11 4.59
C SER A 309 -5.22 4.14 5.04
N ARG A 310 -6.31 3.70 5.63
CA ARG A 310 -7.29 4.58 6.25
C ARG A 310 -7.49 4.19 7.71
N GLY A 311 -6.80 4.86 8.61
CA GLY A 311 -7.02 4.75 10.04
C GLY A 311 -8.37 5.36 10.43
N VAL A 312 -9.20 4.60 11.17
CA VAL A 312 -10.45 5.10 11.73
C VAL A 312 -10.30 5.15 13.24
N ARG A 313 -9.80 6.26 13.78
CA ARG A 313 -9.44 6.52 15.18
C ARG A 313 -8.06 6.02 15.60
N TRP A 314 -7.57 4.90 15.07
CA TRP A 314 -6.22 4.36 15.29
C TRP A 314 -5.83 3.48 14.09
N ASP A 315 -4.68 2.81 14.18
CA ASP A 315 -4.24 1.80 13.24
C ASP A 315 -5.29 0.68 13.10
N SER A 316 -6.03 0.69 12.02
CA SER A 316 -7.18 -0.21 11.78
C SER A 316 -7.28 -0.66 10.32
N ASP A 317 -6.31 -0.36 9.50
CA ASP A 317 -6.07 -0.87 8.15
C ASP A 317 -7.31 -0.94 7.24
N HIS A 318 -8.16 0.10 7.30
CA HIS A 318 -9.35 0.16 6.47
C HIS A 318 -9.03 0.46 5.01
N VAL A 319 -9.88 -0.03 4.12
CA VAL A 319 -9.82 0.28 2.69
C VAL A 319 -9.78 1.78 2.45
N VAL A 320 -8.82 2.20 1.66
CA VAL A 320 -8.63 3.62 1.28
C VAL A 320 -9.83 4.12 0.46
N ILE A 321 -10.35 5.28 0.83
CA ILE A 321 -11.39 6.02 0.11
C ILE A 321 -10.94 7.46 -0.10
N LEU A 322 -11.60 8.19 -0.98
CA LEU A 322 -11.24 9.57 -1.31
C LEU A 322 -11.64 10.53 -0.18
N THR A 323 -10.80 10.60 0.87
CA THR A 323 -10.94 11.49 2.01
C THR A 323 -10.13 12.78 1.82
N ASP A 324 -10.36 13.78 2.66
CA ASP A 324 -9.56 15.01 2.67
C ASP A 324 -8.09 14.70 2.98
N GLU A 325 -7.81 13.75 3.87
CA GLU A 325 -6.45 13.35 4.20
C GLU A 325 -5.74 12.72 2.99
N LEU A 326 -6.40 11.82 2.27
CA LEU A 326 -5.83 11.22 1.07
C LEU A 326 -5.54 12.27 0.00
N GLN A 327 -6.44 13.24 -0.16
CA GLN A 327 -6.24 14.37 -1.06
C GLN A 327 -5.05 15.23 -0.62
N ALA A 328 -4.93 15.53 0.68
CA ALA A 328 -3.80 16.30 1.22
C ALA A 328 -2.45 15.62 0.97
N ILE A 329 -2.36 14.28 1.14
CA ILE A 329 -1.17 13.50 0.78
C ILE A 329 -0.81 13.69 -0.70
N ALA A 330 -1.79 13.50 -1.60
CA ALA A 330 -1.56 13.65 -3.03
C ALA A 330 -1.17 15.09 -3.42
N GLN A 331 -1.80 16.08 -2.79
CA GLN A 331 -1.50 17.50 -2.99
C GLN A 331 -0.07 17.84 -2.56
N GLU A 332 0.37 17.35 -1.39
CA GLU A 332 1.74 17.58 -0.91
C GLU A 332 2.78 16.97 -1.87
N LEU A 333 2.54 15.74 -2.34
CA LEU A 333 3.41 15.08 -3.33
C LEU A 333 3.53 15.87 -4.64
N VAL A 334 2.43 16.44 -5.10
CA VAL A 334 2.38 17.19 -6.38
C VAL A 334 2.92 18.60 -6.20
N ARG A 335 2.50 19.32 -5.16
CA ARG A 335 2.90 20.71 -4.88
C ARG A 335 4.38 20.83 -4.55
N GLY A 336 4.93 19.85 -3.82
CA GLY A 336 6.35 19.79 -3.46
C GLY A 336 7.24 19.18 -4.55
N ASP A 337 6.65 18.70 -5.65
CA ASP A 337 7.35 17.93 -6.72
C ASP A 337 8.06 16.67 -6.21
N PHE A 338 7.45 15.99 -5.25
CA PHE A 338 8.03 14.84 -4.55
C PHE A 338 7.71 13.48 -5.20
N LEU A 339 6.91 13.43 -6.26
CA LEU A 339 6.48 12.18 -6.90
C LEU A 339 7.64 11.27 -7.36
N ALA A 340 8.75 11.86 -7.79
CA ALA A 340 9.93 11.10 -8.22
C ALA A 340 10.77 10.56 -7.04
N ARG A 341 10.50 11.04 -5.84
CA ARG A 341 11.19 10.70 -4.59
C ARG A 341 10.32 9.88 -3.64
N THR A 342 9.16 9.44 -4.11
CA THR A 342 8.18 8.75 -3.27
C THR A 342 7.75 7.45 -3.92
N HIS A 343 7.95 6.35 -3.22
CA HIS A 343 7.37 5.05 -3.55
C HIS A 343 6.00 4.95 -2.90
N ILE A 344 4.94 4.77 -3.70
CA ILE A 344 3.56 4.78 -3.20
C ILE A 344 3.04 3.35 -3.17
N GLY A 345 2.79 2.83 -1.98
CA GLY A 345 2.14 1.54 -1.71
C GLY A 345 0.81 1.72 -0.99
N LEU A 346 -0.07 0.75 -1.17
CA LEU A 346 -1.27 0.61 -0.36
C LEU A 346 -0.99 -0.40 0.75
N ASP A 347 -1.55 -0.15 1.94
CA ASP A 347 -1.46 -1.08 3.06
C ASP A 347 -2.77 -1.08 3.85
N TYR A 348 -3.60 -2.05 3.57
CA TYR A 348 -4.85 -2.31 4.28
C TYR A 348 -5.32 -3.75 4.03
N PHE A 349 -6.21 -4.25 4.88
CA PHE A 349 -6.86 -5.53 4.69
C PHE A 349 -8.26 -5.52 5.30
N ASP A 350 -9.24 -5.97 4.54
CA ASP A 350 -10.64 -5.99 4.94
C ASP A 350 -11.31 -7.27 4.40
N ALA A 351 -11.70 -8.16 5.30
CA ALA A 351 -12.42 -9.38 4.98
C ALA A 351 -13.95 -9.24 5.12
N SER A 352 -14.46 -8.03 5.32
CA SER A 352 -15.92 -7.79 5.41
C SER A 352 -16.57 -7.57 4.04
N ILE A 353 -15.76 -7.34 3.00
CA ILE A 353 -16.22 -7.13 1.62
C ILE A 353 -15.43 -8.00 0.64
N ASN A 354 -15.87 -8.01 -0.61
CA ASN A 354 -15.15 -8.68 -1.70
C ASN A 354 -13.70 -8.11 -1.83
N ARG A 355 -12.70 -8.99 -1.80
CA ARG A 355 -11.27 -8.61 -1.73
C ARG A 355 -10.77 -7.93 -3.00
N VAL A 356 -11.26 -8.36 -4.18
CA VAL A 356 -10.96 -7.69 -5.46
C VAL A 356 -11.58 -6.29 -5.50
N ALA A 357 -12.80 -6.15 -4.96
CA ALA A 357 -13.43 -4.84 -4.81
C ALA A 357 -12.64 -3.93 -3.86
N ALA A 358 -12.12 -4.46 -2.75
CA ALA A 358 -11.31 -3.70 -1.80
C ALA A 358 -10.07 -3.11 -2.47
N TRP A 359 -9.28 -3.93 -3.18
CA TRP A 359 -8.16 -3.42 -3.99
C TRP A 359 -8.59 -2.37 -5.00
N THR A 360 -9.67 -2.64 -5.73
CA THR A 360 -10.16 -1.73 -6.79
C THR A 360 -10.59 -0.38 -6.22
N ILE A 361 -11.33 -0.37 -5.11
CA ILE A 361 -11.77 0.86 -4.43
C ILE A 361 -10.57 1.67 -3.98
N GLY A 362 -9.66 1.05 -3.23
CA GLY A 362 -8.53 1.75 -2.63
C GLY A 362 -7.54 2.29 -3.67
N ALA A 363 -7.18 1.46 -4.66
CA ALA A 363 -6.27 1.89 -5.71
C ALA A 363 -6.88 3.01 -6.57
N ARG A 364 -8.15 2.88 -6.97
CA ARG A 364 -8.85 3.95 -7.71
C ARG A 364 -8.99 5.23 -6.89
N ALA A 365 -9.17 5.13 -5.57
CA ALA A 365 -9.20 6.30 -4.69
C ALA A 365 -7.85 7.03 -4.67
N MET A 366 -6.74 6.31 -4.52
CA MET A 366 -5.40 6.91 -4.56
C MET A 366 -5.08 7.55 -5.90
N ILE A 367 -5.38 6.86 -7.02
CA ILE A 367 -5.16 7.40 -8.37
C ILE A 367 -6.02 8.64 -8.62
N LYS A 368 -7.27 8.67 -8.14
CA LYS A 368 -8.14 9.87 -8.21
C LYS A 368 -7.59 11.03 -7.39
N ALA A 369 -7.08 10.78 -6.18
CA ALA A 369 -6.45 11.81 -5.37
C ALA A 369 -5.26 12.44 -6.08
N LEU A 370 -4.39 11.62 -6.69
CA LEU A 370 -3.28 12.08 -7.52
C LEU A 370 -3.76 12.89 -8.74
N LEU A 371 -4.82 12.44 -9.40
CA LEU A 371 -5.40 13.19 -10.53
C LEU A 371 -5.90 14.56 -10.09
N ILE A 372 -6.66 14.64 -9.01
CA ILE A 372 -7.20 15.89 -8.46
C ILE A 372 -6.05 16.85 -8.13
N ALA A 373 -4.99 16.36 -7.48
CA ALA A 373 -3.83 17.16 -7.16
C ALA A 373 -3.08 17.66 -8.41
N LEU A 374 -2.96 16.82 -9.46
CA LEU A 374 -2.35 17.21 -10.74
C LEU A 374 -3.19 18.21 -11.54
N LEU A 375 -4.47 18.32 -11.23
CA LEU A 375 -5.40 19.26 -11.85
C LEU A 375 -5.60 20.55 -11.04
N GLU A 376 -4.83 20.77 -9.98
CA GLU A 376 -4.87 22.02 -9.24
C GLU A 376 -4.26 23.18 -10.04
N PRO A 377 -4.81 24.41 -9.93
CA PRO A 377 -4.21 25.62 -10.50
C PRO A 377 -3.01 26.11 -9.67
N ILE A 378 -1.95 25.30 -9.57
CA ILE A 378 -0.82 25.50 -8.65
C ILE A 378 -0.15 26.86 -8.86
N ALA A 379 -0.05 27.34 -10.11
CA ALA A 379 0.56 28.63 -10.38
C ALA A 379 -0.26 29.78 -9.76
N ALA A 380 -1.59 29.75 -9.88
CA ALA A 380 -2.46 30.76 -9.26
C ALA A 380 -2.45 30.69 -7.74
N LEU A 381 -2.45 29.46 -7.18
CA LEU A 381 -2.37 29.25 -5.73
C LEU A 381 -1.07 29.82 -5.15
N ARG A 382 0.08 29.55 -5.80
CA ARG A 382 1.39 30.08 -5.39
C ARG A 382 1.47 31.61 -5.53
N ALA A 383 0.88 32.15 -6.58
CA ALA A 383 0.87 33.61 -6.78
C ALA A 383 0.04 34.31 -5.69
N ALA A 384 -1.14 33.79 -5.36
CA ALA A 384 -1.96 34.32 -4.27
C ALA A 384 -1.23 34.23 -2.92
N GLU A 385 -0.60 33.09 -2.63
CA GLU A 385 0.16 32.91 -1.39
C GLU A 385 1.34 33.85 -1.27
N ALA A 386 2.16 33.96 -2.33
CA ALA A 386 3.32 34.85 -2.36
C ALA A 386 2.91 36.33 -2.28
N GLY A 387 1.75 36.70 -2.79
CA GLY A 387 1.17 38.03 -2.69
C GLY A 387 0.47 38.34 -1.35
N GLY A 388 0.38 37.36 -0.43
CA GLY A 388 -0.34 37.50 0.84
C GLY A 388 -1.87 37.53 0.68
N ASP A 389 -2.38 37.18 -0.50
CA ASP A 389 -3.84 37.08 -0.76
C ASP A 389 -4.36 35.71 -0.36
N PHE A 390 -4.43 35.47 0.95
CA PHE A 390 -4.90 34.21 1.53
C PHE A 390 -6.41 33.98 1.29
N THR A 391 -7.18 35.05 1.03
CA THR A 391 -8.60 34.94 0.67
C THR A 391 -8.75 34.28 -0.70
N SER A 392 -8.05 34.80 -1.71
CA SER A 392 -8.06 34.18 -3.06
C SER A 392 -7.50 32.77 -3.04
N ARG A 393 -6.44 32.51 -2.30
CA ARG A 393 -5.88 31.17 -2.13
C ARG A 393 -6.95 30.19 -1.61
N LEU A 394 -7.65 30.54 -0.51
CA LEU A 394 -8.67 29.68 0.09
C LEU A 394 -9.86 29.47 -0.86
N ALA A 395 -10.33 30.53 -1.52
CA ALA A 395 -11.40 30.47 -2.48
C ALA A 395 -11.05 29.54 -3.67
N LEU A 396 -9.84 29.67 -4.23
CA LEU A 396 -9.37 28.79 -5.33
C LEU A 396 -9.29 27.33 -4.91
N LEU A 397 -8.85 27.05 -3.69
CA LEU A 397 -8.83 25.67 -3.16
C LEU A 397 -10.22 25.09 -3.02
N GLU A 398 -11.19 25.90 -2.55
CA GLU A 398 -12.58 25.45 -2.39
C GLU A 398 -13.26 25.24 -3.73
N GLU A 399 -13.16 26.19 -4.66
CA GLU A 399 -13.71 26.08 -6.00
C GLU A 399 -13.13 24.91 -6.79
N ASN A 400 -11.86 24.56 -6.56
CA ASN A 400 -11.24 23.41 -7.20
C ASN A 400 -11.95 22.08 -6.89
N LYS A 401 -12.57 21.94 -5.71
CA LYS A 401 -13.26 20.71 -5.30
C LYS A 401 -14.45 20.35 -6.19
N THR A 402 -15.08 21.34 -6.81
CA THR A 402 -16.29 21.18 -7.61
C THR A 402 -16.03 21.18 -9.12
N LEU A 403 -14.77 21.26 -9.55
CA LEU A 403 -14.40 21.16 -10.96
C LEU A 403 -14.72 19.76 -11.54
N PRO A 404 -14.83 19.63 -12.87
CA PRO A 404 -15.27 18.38 -13.51
C PRO A 404 -14.17 17.30 -13.55
N HIS A 405 -13.56 17.00 -12.40
CA HIS A 405 -12.53 15.95 -12.24
C HIS A 405 -13.05 14.58 -12.70
N GLY A 406 -14.34 14.30 -12.47
CA GLY A 406 -14.96 13.04 -12.87
C GLY A 406 -14.92 12.82 -14.38
N ALA A 407 -15.09 13.87 -15.19
CA ALA A 407 -15.01 13.77 -16.65
C ALA A 407 -13.57 13.46 -17.11
N VAL A 408 -12.57 14.04 -16.47
CA VAL A 408 -11.14 13.75 -16.73
C VAL A 408 -10.80 12.32 -16.32
N TRP A 409 -11.31 11.87 -15.16
CA TRP A 409 -11.15 10.51 -14.67
C TRP A 409 -11.75 9.47 -15.60
N ASP A 410 -12.98 9.69 -16.08
CA ASP A 410 -13.68 8.76 -16.97
C ASP A 410 -12.94 8.63 -18.30
N PHE A 411 -12.44 9.75 -18.83
CA PHE A 411 -11.61 9.77 -20.03
C PHE A 411 -10.29 8.99 -19.80
N TYR A 412 -9.63 9.16 -18.66
CA TYR A 412 -8.42 8.43 -18.31
C TYR A 412 -8.66 6.91 -18.22
N CYS A 413 -9.73 6.49 -17.55
CA CYS A 413 -10.13 5.08 -17.51
C CYS A 413 -10.36 4.53 -18.93
N ARG A 414 -11.10 5.28 -19.77
CA ARG A 414 -11.36 4.89 -21.16
C ARG A 414 -10.06 4.75 -21.96
N GLN A 415 -9.16 5.73 -21.85
CA GLN A 415 -7.87 5.71 -22.54
C GLN A 415 -6.98 4.55 -22.09
N SER A 416 -7.08 4.15 -20.84
CA SER A 416 -6.36 3.03 -20.25
C SER A 416 -7.00 1.66 -20.53
N GLY A 417 -8.16 1.63 -21.20
CA GLY A 417 -8.86 0.38 -21.52
C GLY A 417 -9.56 -0.29 -20.35
N VAL A 418 -9.79 0.44 -19.24
CA VAL A 418 -10.45 -0.09 -18.04
C VAL A 418 -11.88 0.41 -17.91
N PRO A 419 -12.75 -0.28 -17.12
CA PRO A 419 -14.15 0.14 -16.95
C PRO A 419 -14.29 1.56 -16.41
N VAL A 420 -15.21 2.33 -17.02
CA VAL A 420 -15.50 3.71 -16.66
C VAL A 420 -16.57 3.78 -15.56
N GLY A 421 -16.48 4.80 -14.71
CA GLY A 421 -17.43 5.01 -13.63
C GLY A 421 -17.46 3.84 -12.65
N VAL A 422 -18.64 3.29 -12.39
CA VAL A 422 -18.89 2.16 -11.50
C VAL A 422 -19.02 0.81 -12.24
N ALA A 423 -18.85 0.78 -13.57
CA ALA A 423 -19.00 -0.44 -14.38
C ALA A 423 -18.00 -1.57 -13.99
N TRP A 424 -16.89 -1.22 -13.32
CA TRP A 424 -15.97 -2.20 -12.76
C TRP A 424 -16.63 -3.13 -11.72
N LEU A 425 -17.72 -2.68 -11.08
CA LEU A 425 -18.43 -3.48 -10.08
C LEU A 425 -19.14 -4.68 -10.72
N ASP A 426 -19.65 -4.53 -11.95
CA ASP A 426 -20.28 -5.64 -12.68
C ASP A 426 -19.26 -6.75 -12.99
N GLU A 427 -18.01 -6.36 -13.32
CA GLU A 427 -16.92 -7.32 -13.53
C GLU A 427 -16.55 -8.05 -12.24
N VAL A 428 -16.45 -7.33 -11.11
CA VAL A 428 -16.19 -7.95 -9.80
C VAL A 428 -17.31 -8.89 -9.42
N LYS A 429 -18.59 -8.51 -9.62
CA LYS A 429 -19.74 -9.37 -9.32
C LYS A 429 -19.81 -10.60 -10.21
N ARG A 430 -19.40 -10.49 -11.46
CA ARG A 430 -19.26 -11.63 -12.36
C ARG A 430 -18.17 -12.58 -11.85
N TYR A 431 -16.98 -12.05 -11.54
CA TYR A 431 -15.86 -12.83 -11.02
C TYR A 431 -16.20 -13.49 -9.68
N GLU A 432 -16.89 -12.80 -8.79
CA GLU A 432 -17.40 -13.33 -7.53
C GLU A 432 -18.27 -14.55 -7.75
N ARG A 433 -19.30 -14.45 -8.62
CA ARG A 433 -20.22 -15.55 -8.92
C ARG A 433 -19.51 -16.72 -9.60
N ASP A 434 -18.63 -16.42 -10.56
CA ASP A 434 -18.08 -17.45 -11.46
C ASP A 434 -16.82 -18.11 -10.89
N VAL A 435 -16.12 -17.47 -9.96
CA VAL A 435 -14.86 -17.92 -9.36
C VAL A 435 -14.90 -17.95 -7.84
N LEU A 436 -15.09 -16.80 -7.18
CA LEU A 436 -14.84 -16.69 -5.73
C LEU A 436 -15.82 -17.53 -4.90
N LEU A 437 -17.09 -17.57 -5.27
CA LEU A 437 -18.10 -18.36 -4.55
C LEU A 437 -18.00 -19.88 -4.76
N LYS A 438 -17.06 -20.32 -5.61
CA LYS A 438 -16.80 -21.76 -5.85
C LYS A 438 -15.57 -22.28 -5.11
N ARG A 439 -14.90 -21.44 -4.33
CA ARG A 439 -13.72 -21.78 -3.51
C ARG A 439 -14.03 -22.50 -2.22
#